data_ab7da83dfa317a41bbbbb8a1edfe26d4
#
_entry.id   ab7da83dfa317a41bbbbb8a1edfe26d4
#
_cell.length_a   1.000
_cell.length_b   1.000
_cell.length_c   1.000
_cell.angle_alpha   90.00
_cell.angle_beta   90.00
_cell.angle_gamma   90.00
#
_symmetry.space_group_name_H-M   'P 1'
#
loop_
_entity.id
_entity.type
_entity.pdbx_description
1 polymer ?
#
loop_
_entity_poly.entity_id
_entity_poly.type
_entity_poly.pdbx_seq_one_letter_code
_entity_poly.pdbx_strand_id
1 'polypeptide(L)'
;MDPEEVKRLIEAGIPGSQVSVKGDGSHFDAVVISEAFAGLTPVKKQQLVYATVNEQITSGKLHALSIKTYTPDEWEKASKLQISS
;
A
#
# COMPACT_ATOMS: atom_id res chain seq x y z
N MET A 1 3.51 -14.89 6.18
CA MET A 1 4.23 -13.83 5.45
C MET A 1 4.52 -12.67 6.39
N ASP A 2 5.64 -12.00 6.23
CA ASP A 2 6.11 -10.95 7.13
C ASP A 2 5.73 -9.58 6.56
N PRO A 3 5.32 -8.60 7.39
CA PRO A 3 5.02 -7.24 6.89
C PRO A 3 6.17 -6.62 6.09
N GLU A 4 7.42 -6.89 6.47
CA GLU A 4 8.58 -6.38 5.73
C GLU A 4 8.67 -6.93 4.31
N GLU A 5 8.26 -8.17 4.10
CA GLU A 5 8.23 -8.78 2.76
C GLU A 5 7.18 -8.09 1.89
N VAL A 6 6.00 -7.84 2.45
CA VAL A 6 4.92 -7.14 1.75
C VAL A 6 5.39 -5.74 1.35
N LYS A 7 6.01 -5.04 2.27
CA LYS A 7 6.55 -3.70 2.03
C LYS A 7 7.56 -3.70 0.87
N ARG A 8 8.50 -4.63 0.89
CA ARG A 8 9.54 -4.73 -0.15
C ARG A 8 8.95 -5.01 -1.53
N LEU A 9 7.95 -5.88 -1.60
CA LEU A 9 7.28 -6.22 -2.85
C LEU A 9 6.59 -5.01 -3.45
N ILE A 10 5.89 -4.25 -2.62
CA ILE A 10 5.19 -3.05 -3.07
C ILE A 10 6.20 -1.98 -3.52
N GLU A 11 7.25 -1.75 -2.75
CA GLU A 11 8.29 -0.78 -3.10
C GLU A 11 8.99 -1.13 -4.41
N ALA A 12 9.25 -2.41 -4.62
CA ALA A 12 9.90 -2.88 -5.84
C ALA A 12 8.99 -2.70 -7.06
N GLY A 13 7.68 -2.93 -6.88
CA GLY A 13 6.72 -2.81 -7.97
C GLY A 13 6.29 -1.38 -8.27
N ILE A 14 6.43 -0.47 -7.30
CA ILE A 14 6.10 0.95 -7.44
C ILE A 14 7.33 1.75 -6.99
N PRO A 15 8.32 1.93 -7.88
CA PRO A 15 9.55 2.64 -7.51
C PRO A 15 9.29 4.06 -7.01
N GLY A 16 10.00 4.45 -5.96
CA GLY A 16 9.83 5.76 -5.36
C GLY A 16 8.67 5.89 -4.38
N SER A 17 7.90 4.81 -4.19
CA SER A 17 6.80 4.83 -3.22
C SER A 17 7.33 4.75 -1.79
N GLN A 18 6.54 5.34 -0.87
CA GLN A 18 6.76 5.17 0.57
C GLN A 18 5.70 4.21 1.07
N VAL A 19 6.12 3.11 1.66
CA VAL A 19 5.21 2.04 2.05
C VAL A 19 5.34 1.75 3.54
N SER A 20 4.20 1.63 4.21
CA SER A 20 4.12 1.22 5.61
C SER A 20 3.16 0.05 5.68
N VAL A 21 3.58 -1.05 6.30
CA VAL A 21 2.76 -2.25 6.41
C VAL A 21 2.73 -2.71 7.86
N LYS A 22 1.53 -3.00 8.36
CA LYS A 22 1.30 -3.60 9.68
C LYS A 22 0.54 -4.88 9.49
N GLY A 23 0.76 -5.85 10.35
CA GLY A 23 0.02 -7.11 10.27
C GLY A 23 0.37 -8.08 11.36
N ASP A 24 -0.51 -9.09 11.53
CA ASP A 24 -0.35 -10.14 12.52
C ASP A 24 -0.06 -11.52 11.88
N GLY A 25 0.31 -11.53 10.60
CA GLY A 25 0.59 -12.75 9.87
C GLY A 25 -0.57 -13.25 9.02
N SER A 26 -1.82 -12.92 9.36
CA SER A 26 -2.99 -13.32 8.58
C SER A 26 -3.69 -12.15 7.93
N HIS A 27 -3.66 -10.99 8.57
CA HIS A 27 -4.26 -9.76 8.05
C HIS A 27 -3.21 -8.65 8.02
N PHE A 28 -3.13 -7.93 6.91
CA PHE A 28 -2.16 -6.85 6.73
C PHE A 28 -2.85 -5.56 6.33
N ASP A 29 -2.33 -4.45 6.85
CA ASP A 29 -2.76 -3.10 6.48
C ASP A 29 -1.57 -2.38 5.85
N ALA A 30 -1.72 -1.94 4.60
CA ALA A 30 -0.68 -1.23 3.88
C ALA A 30 -1.10 0.20 3.58
N VAL A 31 -0.19 1.14 3.82
CA VAL A 31 -0.32 2.53 3.37
C VAL A 31 0.75 2.76 2.33
N VAL A 32 0.36 3.18 1.15
CA VAL A 32 1.26 3.39 0.02
C VAL A 32 1.13 4.83 -0.46
N ILE A 33 2.24 5.55 -0.46
CA ILE A 33 2.31 6.94 -0.87
C ILE A 33 3.16 7.02 -2.14
N SER A 34 2.60 7.51 -3.22
CA SER A 34 3.32 7.62 -4.49
C SER A 34 2.69 8.65 -5.41
N GLU A 35 3.52 9.37 -6.14
CA GLU A 35 3.06 10.26 -7.19
C GLU A 35 2.43 9.51 -8.36
N ALA A 36 2.73 8.22 -8.49
CA ALA A 36 2.15 7.37 -9.52
C ALA A 36 0.63 7.26 -9.41
N PHE A 37 0.06 7.57 -8.24
CA PHE A 37 -1.38 7.52 -8.02
C PHE A 37 -2.10 8.79 -8.50
N ALA A 38 -1.38 9.83 -8.85
CA ALA A 38 -1.99 11.09 -9.31
C ALA A 38 -2.81 10.86 -10.59
N GLY A 39 -4.05 11.32 -10.58
CA GLY A 39 -4.94 11.17 -11.74
C GLY A 39 -5.56 9.79 -11.91
N LEU A 40 -5.24 8.83 -11.05
CA LEU A 40 -5.83 7.50 -11.13
C LEU A 40 -7.14 7.41 -10.35
N THR A 41 -8.06 6.58 -10.85
CA THR A 41 -9.28 6.26 -10.11
C THR A 41 -8.94 5.38 -8.90
N PRO A 42 -9.80 5.34 -7.86
CA PRO A 42 -9.56 4.45 -6.72
C PRO A 42 -9.35 2.99 -7.12
N VAL A 43 -10.10 2.50 -8.11
CA VAL A 43 -9.94 1.12 -8.59
C VAL A 43 -8.56 0.90 -9.19
N LYS A 44 -8.09 1.83 -10.01
CA LYS A 44 -6.76 1.71 -10.65
C LYS A 44 -5.64 1.77 -9.63
N LYS A 45 -5.77 2.61 -8.61
CA LYS A 45 -4.79 2.68 -7.51
C LYS A 45 -4.68 1.33 -6.80
N GLN A 46 -5.81 0.72 -6.47
CA GLN A 46 -5.86 -0.59 -5.84
C GLN A 46 -5.23 -1.66 -6.73
N GLN A 47 -5.57 -1.67 -8.00
CA GLN A 47 -5.03 -2.63 -8.97
C GLN A 47 -3.51 -2.52 -9.08
N LEU A 48 -2.98 -1.30 -9.07
CA LEU A 48 -1.54 -1.06 -9.16
C LEU A 48 -0.81 -1.69 -7.97
N VAL A 49 -1.34 -1.54 -6.77
CA VAL A 49 -0.74 -2.11 -5.57
C VAL A 49 -0.90 -3.63 -5.54
N TYR A 50 -2.09 -4.15 -5.84
CA TYR A 50 -2.34 -5.60 -5.87
C TYR A 50 -1.44 -6.31 -6.86
N ALA A 51 -1.13 -5.69 -8.00
CA ALA A 51 -0.25 -6.28 -9.00
C ALA A 51 1.14 -6.60 -8.43
N THR A 52 1.60 -5.82 -7.45
CA THR A 52 2.93 -6.02 -6.85
C THR A 52 2.99 -7.26 -5.95
N VAL A 53 1.85 -7.73 -5.46
CA VAL A 53 1.76 -8.87 -4.54
C VAL A 53 0.86 -9.99 -5.08
N ASN A 54 0.59 -9.98 -6.37
CA ASN A 54 -0.34 -10.90 -7.01
C ASN A 54 0.02 -12.38 -6.78
N GLU A 55 1.30 -12.73 -6.91
CA GLU A 55 1.74 -14.12 -6.70
C GLU A 55 1.50 -14.58 -5.26
N GLN A 56 1.70 -13.69 -4.30
CA GLN A 56 1.52 -13.99 -2.90
C GLN A 56 0.05 -14.20 -2.56
N ILE A 57 -0.83 -13.46 -3.22
CA ILE A 57 -2.28 -13.62 -3.04
C ILE A 57 -2.75 -14.92 -3.67
N THR A 58 -2.35 -15.20 -4.92
CA THR A 58 -2.77 -16.43 -5.62
C THR A 58 -2.22 -17.69 -4.98
N SER A 59 -1.02 -17.66 -4.40
CA SER A 59 -0.42 -18.80 -3.74
C SER A 59 -0.95 -19.02 -2.31
N GLY A 60 -1.76 -18.11 -1.79
CA GLY A 60 -2.29 -18.20 -0.44
C GLY A 60 -1.35 -17.74 0.67
N LYS A 61 -0.18 -17.22 0.33
CA LYS A 61 0.76 -16.68 1.33
C LYS A 61 0.25 -15.39 1.95
N LEU A 62 -0.54 -14.63 1.21
CA LEU A 62 -1.11 -13.37 1.65
C LEU A 62 -2.64 -13.51 1.58
N HIS A 63 -3.30 -13.63 2.73
CA HIS A 63 -4.74 -13.92 2.80
C HIS A 63 -5.60 -12.68 2.77
N ALA A 64 -5.25 -11.67 3.57
CA ALA A 64 -6.04 -10.46 3.68
C ALA A 64 -5.13 -9.24 3.68
N LEU A 65 -5.40 -8.30 2.78
CA LEU A 65 -4.63 -7.07 2.65
C LEU A 65 -5.57 -5.90 2.45
N SER A 66 -5.54 -4.95 3.38
CA SER A 66 -6.22 -3.67 3.26
C SER A 66 -5.21 -2.64 2.78
N ILE A 67 -5.57 -1.88 1.75
CA ILE A 67 -4.66 -0.92 1.13
C ILE A 67 -5.25 0.47 1.18
N LYS A 68 -4.45 1.43 1.64
CA LYS A 68 -4.76 2.85 1.54
C LYS A 68 -3.70 3.51 0.67
N THR A 69 -4.13 4.25 -0.32
CA THR A 69 -3.24 4.89 -1.27
C THR A 69 -3.35 6.40 -1.17
N TYR A 70 -2.21 7.07 -1.26
CA TYR A 70 -2.12 8.53 -1.20
C TYR A 70 -1.11 9.04 -2.21
N THR A 71 -1.37 10.23 -2.79
CA THR A 71 -0.28 11.01 -3.37
C THR A 71 0.46 11.70 -2.23
N PRO A 72 1.68 12.21 -2.44
CA PRO A 72 2.38 12.96 -1.39
C PRO A 72 1.56 14.14 -0.84
N ASP A 73 0.85 14.86 -1.70
CA ASP A 73 -0.04 15.95 -1.29
C ASP A 73 -1.17 15.47 -0.39
N GLU A 74 -1.82 14.38 -0.79
CA GLU A 74 -2.92 13.80 -0.02
C GLU A 74 -2.44 13.32 1.35
N TRP A 75 -1.27 12.72 1.38
CA TRP A 75 -0.67 12.24 2.63
C TRP A 75 -0.34 13.39 3.57
N GLU A 76 0.21 14.47 3.04
CA GLU A 76 0.52 15.65 3.84
C GLU A 76 -0.74 16.20 4.51
N LYS A 77 -1.83 16.32 3.77
CA LYS A 77 -3.11 16.80 4.31
C LYS A 77 -3.68 15.84 5.35
N ALA A 78 -3.64 14.54 5.08
CA ALA A 78 -4.13 13.52 6.00
C ALA A 78 -3.33 13.51 7.31
N SER A 79 -2.00 13.63 7.22
CA SER A 79 -1.13 13.71 8.38
C SER A 79 -1.42 14.92 9.24
N LYS A 80 -1.63 16.08 8.63
CA LYS A 80 -1.95 17.32 9.36
C LYS A 80 -3.27 17.20 10.09
N LEU A 81 -4.28 16.61 9.45
CA LEU A 81 -5.58 16.40 10.08
C LEU A 81 -5.48 15.46 11.27
N GLN A 82 -4.65 14.43 11.20
CA GLN A 82 -4.42 13.52 12.32
C GLN A 82 -3.72 14.20 13.48
N ILE A 83 -2.77 15.08 13.18
CA ILE A 83 -2.00 15.80 14.21
C ILE A 83 -2.86 16.84 14.92
N SER A 84 -3.77 17.49 14.20
CA SER A 84 -4.58 18.56 14.75
C SER A 84 -5.78 18.08 15.57
N SER A 85 -6.03 16.79 15.57
CA SER A 85 -7.11 16.20 16.38
C SER A 85 -6.59 15.63 17.75
#